data_c35598254950372fa6f0ebb3af5aca12
#
_entry.id   c35598254950372fa6f0ebb3af5aca12
#
_cell.length_a   1.000
_cell.length_b   1.000
_cell.length_c   1.000
_cell.angle_alpha   90.00
_cell.angle_beta   90.00
_cell.angle_gamma   90.00
#
_symmetry.space_group_name_H-M   'P 1'
#
loop_
_entity.id
_entity.type
_entity.pdbx_description
1 polymer ?
#
loop_
_entity_poly.entity_id
_entity_poly.type
_entity_poly.pdbx_seq_one_letter_code
_entity_poly.pdbx_strand_id
1 'polypeptide(L)'
;MTINPNRIIAMLALAALSACVPAKEFQALQDTNAQCQEERERLSTENQALAVRNTELSNQNQLLQSDVSRLTADSMARATDMARARMDLSNLRERYNELQRLQSDVLGGSKDETRKLLQQIQSDQQELQEKTDALKELERALYQRKVGLDALDDSLKASMASLAALRQQLEDKNAHLLELQRKLNAQDSLMRAMKDKVANALFGFEGKGLSVTMKDGKVYVSLDEKLMFKSGRYEIDQKGAAAIKQLVPVLEQQADINITVEGHTDDVPYRGSGDLLDNWDLSVKRANTIVRLLLNGTKINPVRVTAAGRSQYLPLDRATTPEARQKNRRTEIILTPNMDELLKLLK
;
A
#
# COMPACT_ATOMS: atom_id res chain seq x y z
N MET A 1 39.41 46.07 -9.39
CA MET A 1 38.00 46.05 -9.83
C MET A 1 37.21 45.38 -8.72
N THR A 2 36.64 46.15 -7.83
CA THR A 2 35.90 45.68 -6.65
C THR A 2 34.47 45.45 -7.06
N ILE A 3 34.03 44.18 -7.04
CA ILE A 3 32.65 43.80 -7.31
C ILE A 3 31.83 44.17 -6.04
N ASN A 4 30.88 45.05 -6.22
CA ASN A 4 30.04 45.58 -5.15
C ASN A 4 29.10 44.47 -4.60
N PRO A 5 29.24 44.04 -3.34
CA PRO A 5 28.49 42.93 -2.76
C PRO A 5 26.96 43.19 -2.69
N ASN A 6 26.51 44.40 -2.77
CA ASN A 6 25.09 44.75 -2.76
C ASN A 6 24.33 44.38 -4.03
N ARG A 7 25.02 44.13 -5.15
CA ARG A 7 24.37 43.67 -6.41
C ARG A 7 24.12 42.16 -6.43
N ILE A 8 24.92 41.41 -5.67
CA ILE A 8 24.73 39.94 -5.55
C ILE A 8 23.57 39.65 -4.61
N ILE A 9 23.42 40.42 -3.54
CA ILE A 9 22.31 40.29 -2.59
C ILE A 9 20.96 40.68 -3.23
N ALA A 10 20.97 41.67 -4.11
CA ALA A 10 19.75 42.07 -4.84
C ALA A 10 19.32 41.05 -5.89
N MET A 11 20.25 40.34 -6.53
CA MET A 11 19.91 39.24 -7.45
C MET A 11 19.43 37.98 -6.74
N LEU A 12 19.95 37.67 -5.57
CA LEU A 12 19.47 36.55 -4.77
C LEU A 12 18.09 36.81 -4.13
N ALA A 13 17.78 38.06 -3.81
CA ALA A 13 16.47 38.42 -3.27
C ALA A 13 15.37 38.44 -4.35
N LEU A 14 15.72 38.66 -5.62
CA LEU A 14 14.77 38.60 -6.74
C LEU A 14 14.41 37.18 -7.17
N ALA A 15 15.32 36.23 -6.95
CA ALA A 15 15.08 34.80 -7.23
C ALA A 15 14.17 34.12 -6.22
N ALA A 16 14.00 34.69 -5.03
CA ALA A 16 13.16 34.12 -3.98
C ALA A 16 11.66 34.48 -4.08
N LEU A 17 11.29 35.38 -5.00
CA LEU A 17 9.91 35.85 -5.15
C LEU A 17 9.13 35.18 -6.31
N SER A 18 9.76 34.28 -7.07
CA SER A 18 9.14 33.67 -8.24
C SER A 18 8.47 32.31 -8.00
N ALA A 19 8.24 31.92 -6.74
CA ALA A 19 7.63 30.65 -6.41
C ALA A 19 6.21 30.80 -5.81
N CYS A 20 5.34 31.54 -6.49
CA CYS A 20 3.93 31.50 -6.15
C CYS A 20 3.19 30.55 -7.11
N VAL A 21 2.93 29.36 -6.62
CA VAL A 21 2.06 28.37 -7.24
C VAL A 21 0.61 28.84 -7.14
N PRO A 22 -0.20 28.71 -8.22
CA PRO A 22 -1.63 29.01 -8.14
C PRO A 22 -2.30 28.17 -7.06
N ALA A 23 -3.01 28.82 -6.14
CA ALA A 23 -3.54 28.18 -4.95
C ALA A 23 -4.43 26.96 -5.24
N LYS A 24 -5.14 26.94 -6.37
CA LYS A 24 -6.02 25.83 -6.74
C LYS A 24 -5.24 24.59 -7.23
N GLU A 25 -4.19 24.77 -8.02
CA GLU A 25 -3.36 23.64 -8.44
C GLU A 25 -2.49 23.13 -7.30
N PHE A 26 -2.01 24.06 -6.47
CA PHE A 26 -1.33 23.70 -5.23
C PHE A 26 -2.26 22.91 -4.31
N GLN A 27 -3.51 23.33 -4.19
CA GLN A 27 -4.52 22.66 -3.37
C GLN A 27 -4.85 21.26 -3.93
N ALA A 28 -5.13 21.17 -5.23
CA ALA A 28 -5.43 19.86 -5.87
C ALA A 28 -4.25 18.88 -5.79
N LEU A 29 -3.04 19.39 -5.89
CA LEU A 29 -1.85 18.57 -5.72
C LEU A 29 -1.57 18.24 -4.25
N GLN A 30 -1.81 19.20 -3.37
CA GLN A 30 -1.71 19.00 -1.92
C GLN A 30 -2.74 17.94 -1.50
N ASP A 31 -3.96 17.98 -2.05
CA ASP A 31 -5.00 16.98 -1.81
C ASP A 31 -4.59 15.60 -2.38
N THR A 32 -4.04 15.56 -3.60
CA THR A 32 -3.56 14.29 -4.19
C THR A 32 -2.33 13.74 -3.44
N ASN A 33 -1.42 14.62 -3.03
CA ASN A 33 -0.27 14.22 -2.21
C ASN A 33 -0.70 13.81 -0.80
N ALA A 34 -1.69 14.51 -0.23
CA ALA A 34 -2.28 14.12 1.05
C ALA A 34 -2.98 12.76 0.96
N GLN A 35 -3.75 12.50 -0.09
CA GLN A 35 -4.36 11.19 -0.33
C GLN A 35 -3.29 10.09 -0.52
N CYS A 36 -2.24 10.37 -1.26
CA CYS A 36 -1.14 9.41 -1.44
C CYS A 36 -0.34 9.18 -0.15
N GLN A 37 -0.18 10.21 0.67
CA GLN A 37 0.42 10.09 1.99
C GLN A 37 -0.49 9.35 2.97
N GLU A 38 -1.77 9.64 2.96
CA GLU A 38 -2.77 8.98 3.79
C GLU A 38 -2.86 7.47 3.44
N GLU A 39 -2.89 7.14 2.15
CA GLU A 39 -2.87 5.74 1.70
C GLU A 39 -1.55 5.04 2.08
N ARG A 40 -0.42 5.72 1.95
CA ARG A 40 0.88 5.20 2.41
C ARG A 40 0.93 4.99 3.91
N GLU A 41 0.40 5.95 4.69
CA GLU A 41 0.31 5.83 6.14
C GLU A 41 -0.66 4.71 6.55
N ARG A 42 -1.80 4.60 5.87
CA ARG A 42 -2.76 3.51 6.06
C ARG A 42 -2.12 2.15 5.81
N LEU A 43 -1.46 1.98 4.66
CA LEU A 43 -0.75 0.73 4.32
C LEU A 43 0.42 0.45 5.27
N SER A 44 1.13 1.48 5.73
CA SER A 44 2.19 1.33 6.73
C SER A 44 1.62 0.88 8.07
N THR A 45 0.50 1.47 8.50
CA THR A 45 -0.18 1.10 9.75
C THR A 45 -0.75 -0.32 9.67
N GLU A 46 -1.35 -0.68 8.53
CA GLU A 46 -1.86 -2.04 8.27
C GLU A 46 -0.71 -3.07 8.30
N ASN A 47 0.43 -2.76 7.68
CA ASN A 47 1.62 -3.61 7.73
C ASN A 47 2.17 -3.77 9.15
N GLN A 48 2.20 -2.69 9.93
CA GLN A 48 2.60 -2.76 11.34
C GLN A 48 1.62 -3.60 12.16
N ALA A 49 0.33 -3.42 11.96
CA ALA A 49 -0.71 -4.20 12.64
C ALA A 49 -0.62 -5.70 12.28
N LEU A 50 -0.39 -6.01 11.00
CA LEU A 50 -0.17 -7.38 10.53
C LEU A 50 1.11 -8.00 11.10
N ALA A 51 2.19 -7.24 11.22
CA ALA A 51 3.43 -7.69 11.83
C ALA A 51 3.26 -8.01 13.32
N VAL A 52 2.55 -7.12 14.05
CA VAL A 52 2.21 -7.38 15.47
C VAL A 52 1.33 -8.62 15.60
N ARG A 53 0.31 -8.76 14.76
CA ARG A 53 -0.58 -9.92 14.79
C ARG A 53 0.13 -11.22 14.42
N ASN A 54 1.09 -11.17 13.48
CA ASN A 54 1.96 -12.31 13.17
C ASN A 54 2.81 -12.74 14.36
N THR A 55 3.36 -11.76 15.09
CA THR A 55 4.15 -12.03 16.30
C THR A 55 3.28 -12.65 17.39
N GLU A 56 2.10 -12.10 17.59
CA GLU A 56 1.13 -12.60 18.56
C GLU A 56 0.68 -14.03 18.24
N LEU A 57 0.30 -14.30 16.97
CA LEU A 57 -0.06 -15.64 16.52
C LEU A 57 1.11 -16.62 16.61
N SER A 58 2.35 -16.18 16.36
CA SER A 58 3.54 -17.00 16.51
C SER A 58 3.76 -17.40 17.99
N ASN A 59 3.59 -16.43 18.91
CA ASN A 59 3.68 -16.69 20.35
C ASN A 59 2.57 -17.63 20.83
N GLN A 60 1.33 -17.42 20.36
CA GLN A 60 0.21 -18.31 20.67
C GLN A 60 0.47 -19.74 20.15
N ASN A 61 1.03 -19.89 18.94
CA ASN A 61 1.40 -21.19 18.40
C ASN A 61 2.48 -21.88 19.25
N GLN A 62 3.48 -21.15 19.73
CA GLN A 62 4.51 -21.69 20.61
C GLN A 62 3.92 -22.17 21.96
N LEU A 63 3.02 -21.38 22.53
CA LEU A 63 2.32 -21.76 23.76
C LEU A 63 1.46 -23.01 23.56
N LEU A 64 0.67 -23.04 22.48
CA LEU A 64 -0.15 -24.20 22.15
C LEU A 64 0.70 -25.46 21.88
N GLN A 65 1.83 -25.35 21.20
CA GLN A 65 2.75 -26.47 21.00
C GLN A 65 3.33 -26.98 22.32
N SER A 66 3.68 -26.07 23.22
CA SER A 66 4.13 -26.44 24.58
C SER A 66 3.04 -27.16 25.37
N ASP A 67 1.82 -26.65 25.30
CA ASP A 67 0.67 -27.27 25.97
C ASP A 67 0.33 -28.65 25.38
N VAL A 68 0.36 -28.80 24.06
CA VAL A 68 0.20 -30.15 23.43
C VAL A 68 1.27 -31.10 23.87
N SER A 69 2.53 -30.66 23.94
CA SER A 69 3.63 -31.51 24.38
C SER A 69 3.47 -31.93 25.86
N ARG A 70 3.08 -30.98 26.73
CA ARG A 70 2.80 -31.25 28.15
C ARG A 70 1.63 -32.21 28.32
N LEU A 71 0.51 -31.96 27.61
CA LEU A 71 -0.69 -32.80 27.67
C LEU A 71 -0.44 -34.20 27.11
N THR A 72 0.40 -34.32 26.09
CA THR A 72 0.81 -35.61 25.55
C THR A 72 1.64 -36.42 26.57
N ALA A 73 2.60 -35.76 27.23
CA ALA A 73 3.37 -36.37 28.30
C ALA A 73 2.50 -36.81 29.49
N ASP A 74 1.57 -35.98 29.93
CA ASP A 74 0.59 -36.28 30.98
C ASP A 74 -0.33 -37.45 30.59
N SER A 75 -0.77 -37.48 29.31
CA SER A 75 -1.54 -38.60 28.78
C SER A 75 -0.78 -39.93 28.79
N MET A 76 0.50 -39.91 28.40
CA MET A 76 1.36 -41.10 28.45
C MET A 76 1.59 -41.57 29.88
N ALA A 77 1.84 -40.63 30.80
CA ALA A 77 1.98 -40.97 32.23
C ALA A 77 0.72 -41.65 32.78
N ARG A 78 -0.46 -41.08 32.47
CA ARG A 78 -1.74 -41.69 32.90
C ARG A 78 -2.01 -43.03 32.22
N ALA A 79 -1.58 -43.23 30.97
CA ALA A 79 -1.70 -44.53 30.32
C ALA A 79 -0.83 -45.60 31.02
N THR A 80 0.37 -45.23 31.50
CA THR A 80 1.22 -46.14 32.26
C THR A 80 0.64 -46.46 33.64
N ASP A 81 0.05 -45.46 34.32
CA ASP A 81 -0.62 -45.68 35.60
C ASP A 81 -1.84 -46.57 35.45
N MET A 82 -2.61 -46.39 34.38
CA MET A 82 -3.74 -47.26 34.07
C MET A 82 -3.32 -48.68 33.74
N ALA A 83 -2.17 -48.87 33.04
CA ALA A 83 -1.61 -50.20 32.80
C ALA A 83 -1.20 -50.88 34.10
N ARG A 84 -0.56 -50.15 35.04
CA ARG A 84 -0.25 -50.65 36.37
C ARG A 84 -1.50 -51.05 37.14
N ALA A 85 -2.49 -50.18 37.19
CA ALA A 85 -3.76 -50.48 37.88
C ALA A 85 -4.48 -51.71 37.31
N ARG A 86 -4.38 -51.93 35.96
CA ARG A 86 -4.91 -53.15 35.33
C ARG A 86 -4.16 -54.39 35.74
N MET A 87 -2.82 -54.32 35.83
CA MET A 87 -2.01 -55.43 36.34
C MET A 87 -2.35 -55.76 37.79
N ASP A 88 -2.49 -54.72 38.63
CA ASP A 88 -2.86 -54.91 40.06
C ASP A 88 -4.24 -55.55 40.16
N LEU A 89 -5.20 -55.10 39.33
CA LEU A 89 -6.54 -55.68 39.30
C LEU A 89 -6.52 -57.13 38.82
N SER A 90 -5.68 -57.48 37.87
CA SER A 90 -5.52 -58.84 37.40
C SER A 90 -4.95 -59.74 38.50
N ASN A 91 -3.90 -59.25 39.19
CA ASN A 91 -3.28 -59.95 40.30
C ASN A 91 -4.27 -60.16 41.47
N LEU A 92 -5.08 -59.14 41.77
CA LEU A 92 -6.10 -59.23 42.82
C LEU A 92 -7.22 -60.20 42.45
N ARG A 93 -7.64 -60.26 41.17
CA ARG A 93 -8.59 -61.26 40.66
C ARG A 93 -8.04 -62.67 40.76
N GLU A 94 -6.77 -62.89 40.46
CA GLU A 94 -6.16 -64.17 40.57
C GLU A 94 -6.11 -64.64 42.03
N ARG A 95 -5.70 -63.76 42.95
CA ARG A 95 -5.73 -64.03 44.40
C ARG A 95 -7.13 -64.29 44.93
N TYR A 96 -8.13 -63.56 44.42
CA TYR A 96 -9.56 -63.80 44.77
C TYR A 96 -10.02 -65.19 44.31
N ASN A 97 -9.68 -65.57 43.07
CA ASN A 97 -10.04 -66.89 42.55
C ASN A 97 -9.32 -68.05 43.32
N GLU A 98 -8.09 -67.79 43.73
CA GLU A 98 -7.36 -68.72 44.55
C GLU A 98 -7.99 -68.86 45.95
N LEU A 99 -8.34 -67.73 46.59
CA LEU A 99 -9.11 -67.72 47.85
C LEU A 99 -10.48 -68.41 47.72
N GLN A 100 -11.18 -68.25 46.61
CA GLN A 100 -12.42 -68.91 46.35
C GLN A 100 -12.28 -70.43 46.19
N ARG A 101 -11.17 -70.87 45.57
CA ARG A 101 -10.80 -72.32 45.53
C ARG A 101 -10.48 -72.86 46.91
N LEU A 102 -9.63 -72.13 47.65
CA LEU A 102 -9.28 -72.52 49.07
C LEU A 102 -10.54 -72.57 49.95
N GLN A 103 -11.54 -71.61 49.71
CA GLN A 103 -12.81 -71.64 50.43
C GLN A 103 -13.59 -72.97 50.16
N SER A 104 -13.64 -73.41 48.89
CA SER A 104 -14.28 -74.69 48.57
C SER A 104 -13.64 -75.91 49.16
N ASP A 105 -12.30 -75.89 49.35
CA ASP A 105 -11.52 -77.01 49.92
C ASP A 105 -11.59 -76.97 51.44
N VAL A 106 -11.79 -75.82 52.07
CA VAL A 106 -11.80 -75.65 53.54
C VAL A 106 -13.18 -75.82 54.19
N LEU A 107 -14.23 -75.88 53.37
CA LEU A 107 -15.61 -76.11 53.84
C LEU A 107 -15.79 -77.47 54.62
N GLY A 108 -14.69 -78.28 54.70
CA GLY A 108 -14.61 -79.51 55.48
C GLY A 108 -13.95 -79.43 56.87
N GLY A 109 -13.40 -78.27 57.26
CA GLY A 109 -12.65 -78.21 58.57
C GLY A 109 -12.53 -76.77 59.12
N SER A 110 -12.94 -76.59 60.31
CA SER A 110 -12.73 -75.50 61.27
C SER A 110 -13.51 -74.20 60.98
N LYS A 111 -14.56 -73.94 61.80
CA LYS A 111 -15.40 -72.74 61.78
C LYS A 111 -14.67 -71.37 61.92
N ASP A 112 -13.54 -71.36 62.60
CA ASP A 112 -12.79 -70.09 62.82
C ASP A 112 -11.90 -69.71 61.66
N GLU A 113 -11.34 -70.65 60.92
CA GLU A 113 -10.59 -70.44 59.70
C GLU A 113 -11.51 -69.99 58.55
N THR A 114 -12.66 -70.64 58.48
CA THR A 114 -13.69 -70.26 57.48
C THR A 114 -14.16 -68.83 57.70
N ARG A 115 -14.30 -68.35 58.95
CA ARG A 115 -14.70 -66.97 59.27
C ARG A 115 -13.65 -65.93 58.87
N LYS A 116 -12.36 -66.21 59.12
CA LYS A 116 -11.25 -65.34 58.69
C LYS A 116 -11.13 -65.25 57.17
N LEU A 117 -11.24 -66.40 56.50
CA LEU A 117 -11.24 -66.42 54.99
C LEU A 117 -12.43 -65.67 54.39
N LEU A 118 -13.62 -65.82 54.99
CA LEU A 118 -14.79 -65.04 54.53
C LEU A 118 -14.60 -63.53 54.71
N GLN A 119 -13.99 -63.10 55.84
CA GLN A 119 -13.68 -61.69 56.06
C GLN A 119 -12.64 -61.21 55.03
N GLN A 120 -11.65 -62.02 54.72
CA GLN A 120 -10.62 -61.66 53.74
C GLN A 120 -11.18 -61.59 52.30
N ILE A 121 -12.07 -62.54 51.94
CA ILE A 121 -12.76 -62.52 50.67
C ILE A 121 -13.65 -61.27 50.55
N GLN A 122 -14.38 -60.90 51.61
CA GLN A 122 -15.18 -59.65 51.60
C GLN A 122 -14.30 -58.42 51.45
N SER A 123 -13.18 -58.36 52.14
CA SER A 123 -12.22 -57.25 52.00
C SER A 123 -11.61 -57.20 50.59
N ASP A 124 -11.17 -58.35 50.02
CA ASP A 124 -10.61 -58.43 48.67
C ASP A 124 -11.67 -58.09 47.58
N GLN A 125 -12.96 -58.47 47.82
CA GLN A 125 -14.05 -58.07 46.95
C GLN A 125 -14.29 -56.56 46.97
N GLN A 126 -14.23 -55.94 48.16
CA GLN A 126 -14.42 -54.50 48.29
C GLN A 126 -13.25 -53.76 47.61
N GLU A 127 -12.00 -54.16 47.82
CA GLU A 127 -10.82 -53.61 47.17
C GLU A 127 -10.89 -53.76 45.64
N LEU A 128 -11.36 -54.92 45.16
CA LEU A 128 -11.59 -55.16 43.73
C LEU A 128 -12.58 -54.22 43.12
N GLN A 129 -13.71 -54.00 43.88
CA GLN A 129 -14.73 -53.08 43.44
C GLN A 129 -14.20 -51.64 43.39
N GLU A 130 -13.54 -51.17 44.45
CA GLU A 130 -12.94 -49.83 44.50
C GLU A 130 -11.94 -49.59 43.36
N LYS A 131 -11.02 -50.59 43.10
CA LYS A 131 -10.10 -50.49 41.98
C LYS A 131 -10.80 -50.52 40.60
N THR A 132 -11.87 -51.30 40.49
CA THR A 132 -12.66 -51.34 39.25
C THR A 132 -13.36 -50.01 38.99
N ASP A 133 -13.88 -49.37 40.01
CA ASP A 133 -14.57 -48.07 39.86
C ASP A 133 -13.57 -46.94 39.61
N ALA A 134 -12.40 -46.95 40.30
CA ALA A 134 -11.30 -46.04 40.03
C ALA A 134 -10.77 -46.18 38.61
N LEU A 135 -10.70 -47.43 38.09
CA LEU A 135 -10.25 -47.69 36.71
C LEU A 135 -11.23 -47.12 35.68
N LYS A 136 -12.54 -47.25 35.94
CA LYS A 136 -13.56 -46.65 35.05
C LYS A 136 -13.51 -45.12 35.04
N GLU A 137 -13.27 -44.51 36.21
CA GLU A 137 -13.12 -43.04 36.28
C GLU A 137 -11.87 -42.58 35.53
N LEU A 138 -10.75 -43.30 35.67
CA LEU A 138 -9.53 -42.99 34.93
C LEU A 138 -9.71 -43.16 33.43
N GLU A 139 -10.41 -44.19 32.99
CA GLU A 139 -10.76 -44.38 31.56
C GLU A 139 -11.62 -43.23 31.03
N ARG A 140 -12.62 -42.77 31.79
CA ARG A 140 -13.43 -41.60 31.39
C ARG A 140 -12.59 -40.32 31.33
N ALA A 141 -11.76 -40.08 32.31
CA ALA A 141 -10.85 -38.92 32.32
C ALA A 141 -9.89 -38.92 31.13
N LEU A 142 -9.32 -40.10 30.82
CA LEU A 142 -8.41 -40.30 29.69
C LEU A 142 -9.13 -40.05 28.35
N TYR A 143 -10.36 -40.55 28.21
CA TYR A 143 -11.16 -40.29 27.02
C TYR A 143 -11.48 -38.80 26.83
N GLN A 144 -11.89 -38.08 27.90
CA GLN A 144 -12.16 -36.65 27.87
C GLN A 144 -10.87 -35.86 27.48
N ARG A 145 -9.72 -36.24 28.02
CA ARG A 145 -8.47 -35.61 27.64
C ARG A 145 -8.07 -35.87 26.19
N LYS A 146 -8.28 -37.09 25.71
CA LYS A 146 -8.05 -37.42 24.30
C LYS A 146 -8.89 -36.53 23.38
N VAL A 147 -10.19 -36.40 23.65
CA VAL A 147 -11.08 -35.52 22.88
C VAL A 147 -10.61 -34.05 22.95
N GLY A 148 -10.16 -33.59 24.12
CA GLY A 148 -9.60 -32.25 24.28
C GLY A 148 -8.30 -32.03 23.49
N LEU A 149 -7.42 -33.04 23.42
CA LEU A 149 -6.20 -32.99 22.62
C LEU A 149 -6.49 -32.97 21.13
N ASP A 150 -7.43 -33.80 20.65
CA ASP A 150 -7.82 -33.83 19.25
C ASP A 150 -8.40 -32.46 18.83
N ALA A 151 -9.24 -31.84 19.65
CA ALA A 151 -9.79 -30.50 19.41
C ALA A 151 -8.70 -29.41 19.42
N LEU A 152 -7.70 -29.53 20.28
CA LEU A 152 -6.56 -28.61 20.34
C LEU A 152 -5.66 -28.74 19.11
N ASP A 153 -5.41 -29.97 18.65
CA ASP A 153 -4.65 -30.26 17.44
C ASP A 153 -5.32 -29.67 16.20
N ASP A 154 -6.64 -29.82 16.08
CA ASP A 154 -7.42 -29.22 14.99
C ASP A 154 -7.37 -27.67 15.04
N SER A 155 -7.48 -27.08 16.23
CA SER A 155 -7.34 -25.64 16.41
C SER A 155 -5.93 -25.15 16.04
N LEU A 156 -4.89 -25.89 16.41
CA LEU A 156 -3.50 -25.59 16.06
C LEU A 156 -3.29 -25.63 14.54
N LYS A 157 -3.81 -26.68 13.87
CA LYS A 157 -3.75 -26.79 12.41
C LYS A 157 -4.45 -25.63 11.71
N ALA A 158 -5.64 -25.26 12.18
CA ALA A 158 -6.36 -24.12 11.65
C ALA A 158 -5.59 -22.79 11.83
N SER A 159 -4.98 -22.59 13.00
CA SER A 159 -4.15 -21.42 13.29
C SER A 159 -2.90 -21.36 12.39
N MET A 160 -2.23 -22.50 12.20
CA MET A 160 -1.07 -22.59 11.30
C MET A 160 -1.45 -22.29 9.84
N ALA A 161 -2.58 -22.79 9.37
CA ALA A 161 -3.08 -22.50 8.04
C ALA A 161 -3.41 -21.00 7.87
N SER A 162 -4.06 -20.39 8.87
CA SER A 162 -4.33 -18.94 8.87
C SER A 162 -3.04 -18.11 8.85
N LEU A 163 -2.04 -18.52 9.61
CA LEU A 163 -0.74 -17.85 9.68
C LEU A 163 0.03 -17.96 8.35
N ALA A 164 -0.04 -19.11 7.68
CA ALA A 164 0.53 -19.30 6.35
C ALA A 164 -0.16 -18.39 5.31
N ALA A 165 -1.49 -18.31 5.34
CA ALA A 165 -2.25 -17.43 4.46
C ALA A 165 -1.93 -15.94 4.68
N LEU A 166 -1.83 -15.50 5.94
CA LEU A 166 -1.43 -14.13 6.28
C LEU A 166 -0.01 -13.78 5.83
N ARG A 167 0.93 -14.72 5.96
CA ARG A 167 2.30 -14.53 5.45
C ARG A 167 2.31 -14.36 3.94
N GLN A 168 1.57 -15.19 3.23
CA GLN A 168 1.47 -15.07 1.78
C GLN A 168 0.88 -13.72 1.37
N GLN A 169 -0.20 -13.28 2.01
CA GLN A 169 -0.78 -11.97 1.75
C GLN A 169 0.21 -10.82 1.99
N LEU A 170 1.02 -10.92 3.05
CA LEU A 170 2.04 -9.92 3.35
C LEU A 170 3.13 -9.88 2.27
N GLU A 171 3.59 -11.04 1.79
CA GLU A 171 4.56 -11.14 0.71
C GLU A 171 4.01 -10.55 -0.59
N ASP A 172 2.77 -10.86 -0.93
CA ASP A 172 2.08 -10.33 -2.11
C ASP A 172 1.94 -8.80 -2.03
N LYS A 173 1.52 -8.28 -0.87
CA LYS A 173 1.43 -6.82 -0.64
C LYS A 173 2.80 -6.14 -0.73
N ASN A 174 3.84 -6.72 -0.15
CA ASN A 174 5.19 -6.16 -0.24
C ASN A 174 5.73 -6.18 -1.67
N ALA A 175 5.50 -7.26 -2.41
CA ALA A 175 5.87 -7.33 -3.83
C ALA A 175 5.16 -6.24 -4.65
N HIS A 176 3.87 -6.04 -4.40
CA HIS A 176 3.08 -5.00 -5.05
C HIS A 176 3.58 -3.58 -4.72
N LEU A 177 3.88 -3.30 -3.45
CA LEU A 177 4.46 -2.02 -3.03
C LEU A 177 5.81 -1.73 -3.70
N LEU A 178 6.67 -2.74 -3.81
CA LEU A 178 7.97 -2.61 -4.49
C LEU A 178 7.80 -2.32 -5.99
N GLU A 179 6.80 -2.94 -6.62
CA GLU A 179 6.49 -2.68 -8.03
C GLU A 179 5.98 -1.25 -8.24
N LEU A 180 5.05 -0.78 -7.40
CA LEU A 180 4.56 0.60 -7.42
C LEU A 180 5.70 1.61 -7.24
N GLN A 181 6.58 1.36 -6.26
CA GLN A 181 7.74 2.23 -6.01
C GLN A 181 8.68 2.28 -7.21
N ARG A 182 8.94 1.14 -7.87
CA ARG A 182 9.76 1.10 -9.09
C ARG A 182 9.12 1.89 -10.23
N LYS A 183 7.82 1.76 -10.43
CA LYS A 183 7.09 2.50 -11.49
C LYS A 183 7.08 4.00 -11.23
N LEU A 184 6.87 4.43 -9.98
CA LEU A 184 6.94 5.84 -9.59
C LEU A 184 8.34 6.41 -9.84
N ASN A 185 9.38 5.70 -9.44
CA ASN A 185 10.75 6.14 -9.66
C ASN A 185 11.11 6.20 -11.16
N ALA A 186 10.62 5.26 -11.94
CA ALA A 186 10.80 5.26 -13.38
C ALA A 186 10.10 6.45 -14.05
N GLN A 187 8.88 6.78 -13.61
CA GLN A 187 8.15 7.95 -14.10
C GLN A 187 8.85 9.26 -13.73
N ASP A 188 9.31 9.41 -12.48
CA ASP A 188 10.05 10.61 -12.07
C ASP A 188 11.34 10.77 -12.90
N SER A 189 12.07 9.69 -13.11
CA SER A 189 13.26 9.68 -13.96
C SER A 189 12.93 10.05 -15.42
N LEU A 190 11.84 9.52 -15.97
CA LEU A 190 11.36 9.85 -17.31
C LEU A 190 11.05 11.34 -17.43
N MET A 191 10.34 11.89 -16.45
CA MET A 191 9.94 13.30 -16.47
C MET A 191 11.13 14.24 -16.29
N ARG A 192 12.12 13.88 -15.49
CA ARG A 192 13.39 14.62 -15.39
C ARG A 192 14.14 14.62 -16.73
N ALA A 193 14.30 13.44 -17.33
CA ALA A 193 14.94 13.33 -18.65
C ALA A 193 14.16 14.10 -19.73
N MET A 194 12.82 14.10 -19.65
CA MET A 194 11.97 14.87 -20.55
C MET A 194 12.17 16.37 -20.36
N LYS A 195 12.18 16.85 -19.12
CA LYS A 195 12.48 18.26 -18.83
C LYS A 195 13.82 18.67 -19.46
N ASP A 196 14.86 17.87 -19.28
CA ASP A 196 16.20 18.19 -19.79
C ASP A 196 16.23 18.19 -21.32
N LYS A 197 15.56 17.22 -21.97
CA LYS A 197 15.43 17.19 -23.44
C LYS A 197 14.69 18.42 -23.97
N VAL A 198 13.58 18.79 -23.32
CA VAL A 198 12.79 19.97 -23.69
C VAL A 198 13.59 21.27 -23.46
N ALA A 199 14.25 21.40 -22.32
CA ALA A 199 15.10 22.55 -22.00
C ALA A 199 16.23 22.69 -23.04
N ASN A 200 16.91 21.59 -23.39
CA ASN A 200 17.95 21.59 -24.39
C ASN A 200 17.43 21.97 -25.79
N ALA A 201 16.28 21.43 -26.20
CA ALA A 201 15.69 21.77 -27.49
C ALA A 201 15.27 23.25 -27.57
N LEU A 202 14.91 23.86 -26.45
CA LEU A 202 14.42 25.23 -26.34
C LEU A 202 15.45 26.22 -25.80
N PHE A 203 16.72 25.78 -25.62
CA PHE A 203 17.79 26.60 -25.01
C PHE A 203 17.93 27.98 -25.66
N GLY A 204 17.79 28.11 -26.99
CA GLY A 204 17.83 29.39 -27.69
C GLY A 204 16.70 30.38 -27.35
N PHE A 205 15.64 29.94 -26.75
CA PHE A 205 14.46 30.73 -26.35
C PHE A 205 14.37 30.93 -24.83
N GLU A 206 15.12 30.17 -24.03
CA GLU A 206 15.11 30.27 -22.59
C GLU A 206 15.54 31.66 -22.10
N GLY A 207 14.78 32.23 -21.18
CA GLY A 207 14.98 33.62 -20.69
C GLY A 207 14.51 34.72 -21.66
N LYS A 208 14.03 34.37 -22.87
CA LYS A 208 13.46 35.30 -23.86
C LYS A 208 11.95 35.17 -23.99
N GLY A 209 11.28 34.93 -22.87
CA GLY A 209 9.85 34.69 -22.83
C GLY A 209 9.45 33.20 -22.88
N LEU A 210 10.42 32.32 -22.60
CA LEU A 210 10.20 30.87 -22.45
C LEU A 210 10.92 30.36 -21.21
N SER A 211 10.28 29.51 -20.45
CA SER A 211 10.88 28.79 -19.33
C SER A 211 10.40 27.33 -19.29
N VAL A 212 11.29 26.44 -18.81
CA VAL A 212 10.99 25.01 -18.65
C VAL A 212 11.19 24.65 -17.17
N THR A 213 10.12 24.23 -16.54
CA THR A 213 10.13 23.85 -15.13
C THR A 213 9.52 22.46 -14.93
N MET A 214 9.95 21.78 -13.88
CA MET A 214 9.33 20.53 -13.46
C MET A 214 8.64 20.76 -12.13
N LYS A 215 7.36 20.42 -12.07
CA LYS A 215 6.57 20.53 -10.87
C LYS A 215 5.55 19.38 -10.83
N ASP A 216 5.43 18.73 -9.68
CA ASP A 216 4.40 17.74 -9.43
C ASP A 216 4.40 16.57 -10.42
N GLY A 217 5.60 16.11 -10.79
CA GLY A 217 5.77 15.03 -11.77
C GLY A 217 5.35 15.41 -13.18
N LYS A 218 5.21 16.71 -13.49
CA LYS A 218 4.87 17.25 -14.82
C LYS A 218 5.94 18.22 -15.27
N VAL A 219 6.15 18.32 -16.58
CA VAL A 219 7.01 19.34 -17.16
C VAL A 219 6.16 20.45 -17.74
N TYR A 220 6.43 21.66 -17.33
CA TYR A 220 5.75 22.88 -17.78
C TYR A 220 6.69 23.65 -18.69
N VAL A 221 6.26 23.88 -19.91
CA VAL A 221 6.90 24.80 -20.85
C VAL A 221 6.04 26.04 -20.89
N SER A 222 6.45 27.07 -20.20
CA SER A 222 5.73 28.35 -20.16
C SER A 222 6.24 29.28 -21.24
N LEU A 223 5.33 29.85 -22.02
CA LEU A 223 5.60 30.67 -23.17
C LEU A 223 4.85 31.99 -22.99
N ASP A 224 5.59 33.09 -22.89
CA ASP A 224 5.02 34.42 -22.76
C ASP A 224 4.17 34.79 -24.01
N GLU A 225 3.10 35.55 -23.78
CA GLU A 225 2.26 36.07 -24.88
C GLU A 225 3.09 36.75 -25.95
N LYS A 226 4.05 37.60 -25.56
CA LYS A 226 4.89 38.40 -26.49
C LYS A 226 5.78 37.55 -27.39
N LEU A 227 6.15 36.37 -26.94
CA LEU A 227 6.91 35.42 -27.77
C LEU A 227 5.99 34.73 -28.77
N MET A 228 4.78 34.37 -28.31
CA MET A 228 3.88 33.49 -29.05
C MET A 228 2.93 34.22 -29.98
N PHE A 229 2.38 35.38 -29.56
CA PHE A 229 1.29 36.06 -30.26
C PHE A 229 1.52 37.58 -30.31
N LYS A 230 0.89 38.23 -31.25
CA LYS A 230 0.70 39.66 -31.19
C LYS A 230 -0.30 40.02 -30.08
N SER A 231 -0.09 41.17 -29.42
CA SER A 231 -0.93 41.58 -28.28
C SER A 231 -2.43 41.55 -28.61
N GLY A 232 -3.20 40.90 -27.73
CA GLY A 232 -4.66 40.74 -27.91
C GLY A 232 -5.10 39.82 -29.06
N ARG A 233 -4.14 39.13 -29.71
CA ARG A 233 -4.44 38.24 -30.84
C ARG A 233 -4.14 36.79 -30.49
N TYR A 234 -4.55 35.86 -31.35
CA TYR A 234 -4.33 34.41 -31.25
C TYR A 234 -3.52 33.84 -32.42
N GLU A 235 -3.22 34.66 -33.43
CA GLU A 235 -2.34 34.29 -34.53
C GLU A 235 -0.90 34.21 -34.00
N ILE A 236 -0.23 33.09 -34.32
CA ILE A 236 1.08 32.83 -33.83
C ILE A 236 2.14 33.69 -34.52
N ASP A 237 3.08 34.20 -33.74
CA ASP A 237 4.25 34.91 -34.27
C ASP A 237 5.27 33.91 -34.85
N GLN A 238 6.12 34.37 -35.77
CA GLN A 238 7.13 33.56 -36.43
C GLN A 238 8.13 32.96 -35.40
N LYS A 239 8.49 33.70 -34.36
CA LYS A 239 9.38 33.25 -33.30
C LYS A 239 8.72 32.18 -32.44
N GLY A 240 7.46 32.38 -32.09
CA GLY A 240 6.66 31.41 -31.37
C GLY A 240 6.48 30.12 -32.18
N ALA A 241 6.20 30.23 -33.46
CA ALA A 241 6.13 29.07 -34.34
C ALA A 241 7.45 28.29 -34.42
N ALA A 242 8.59 29.00 -34.46
CA ALA A 242 9.91 28.37 -34.46
C ALA A 242 10.19 27.60 -33.15
N ALA A 243 9.81 28.18 -32.00
CA ALA A 243 9.95 27.49 -30.69
C ALA A 243 9.11 26.21 -30.64
N ILE A 244 7.84 26.27 -31.08
CA ILE A 244 6.98 25.08 -31.12
C ILE A 244 7.53 24.01 -32.07
N LYS A 245 8.06 24.40 -33.24
CA LYS A 245 8.67 23.44 -34.18
C LYS A 245 9.89 22.72 -33.58
N GLN A 246 10.67 23.37 -32.74
CA GLN A 246 11.81 22.71 -32.07
C GLN A 246 11.33 21.73 -30.98
N LEU A 247 10.19 21.92 -30.40
CA LEU A 247 9.63 21.00 -29.40
C LEU A 247 9.05 19.72 -30.06
N VAL A 248 8.55 19.80 -31.28
CA VAL A 248 7.89 18.68 -31.99
C VAL A 248 8.74 17.40 -31.98
N PRO A 249 10.03 17.38 -32.41
CA PRO A 249 10.82 16.14 -32.44
C PRO A 249 10.98 15.48 -31.08
N VAL A 250 11.04 16.28 -30.01
CA VAL A 250 11.13 15.77 -28.63
C VAL A 250 9.83 15.09 -28.24
N LEU A 251 8.69 15.69 -28.58
CA LEU A 251 7.36 15.14 -28.27
C LEU A 251 7.01 13.91 -29.11
N GLU A 252 7.46 13.83 -30.35
CA GLU A 252 7.29 12.67 -31.22
C GLU A 252 8.01 11.42 -30.68
N GLN A 253 9.19 11.61 -30.07
CA GLN A 253 9.97 10.52 -29.49
C GLN A 253 9.40 9.94 -28.18
N GLN A 254 8.45 10.64 -27.56
CA GLN A 254 7.91 10.27 -26.25
C GLN A 254 6.40 9.99 -26.37
N ALA A 255 6.05 8.78 -26.81
CA ALA A 255 4.65 8.39 -27.04
C ALA A 255 3.80 8.33 -25.76
N ASP A 256 4.44 8.04 -24.61
CA ASP A 256 3.78 7.83 -23.32
C ASP A 256 3.56 9.13 -22.52
N ILE A 257 3.68 10.28 -23.19
CA ILE A 257 3.47 11.58 -22.56
C ILE A 257 2.20 12.21 -23.13
N ASN A 258 1.28 12.58 -22.25
CA ASN A 258 0.12 13.41 -22.60
C ASN A 258 0.52 14.88 -22.65
N ILE A 259 -0.02 15.62 -23.58
CA ILE A 259 0.30 17.01 -23.85
C ILE A 259 -0.96 17.84 -23.64
N THR A 260 -0.95 18.71 -22.64
CA THR A 260 -2.02 19.69 -22.44
C THR A 260 -1.47 21.07 -22.74
N VAL A 261 -2.16 21.79 -23.62
CA VAL A 261 -1.84 23.19 -23.92
C VAL A 261 -2.84 24.06 -23.21
N GLU A 262 -2.41 24.85 -22.24
CA GLU A 262 -3.26 25.76 -21.46
C GLU A 262 -2.97 27.22 -21.79
N GLY A 263 -4.00 27.96 -22.20
CA GLY A 263 -3.93 29.40 -22.38
C GLY A 263 -4.34 30.15 -21.12
N HIS A 264 -3.60 31.20 -20.79
CA HIS A 264 -3.88 32.09 -19.66
C HIS A 264 -3.88 33.55 -20.11
N THR A 265 -4.73 34.35 -19.46
CA THR A 265 -4.79 35.80 -19.65
C THR A 265 -4.43 36.50 -18.34
N ASP A 266 -4.30 37.82 -18.41
CA ASP A 266 -4.30 38.67 -17.21
C ASP A 266 -5.73 38.99 -16.74
N ASP A 267 -5.85 39.83 -15.75
CA ASP A 267 -7.10 40.32 -15.13
C ASP A 267 -7.82 41.41 -15.95
N VAL A 268 -7.22 41.87 -17.02
CA VAL A 268 -7.85 42.89 -17.89
C VAL A 268 -8.92 42.22 -18.75
N PRO A 269 -10.18 42.67 -18.67
CA PRO A 269 -11.24 42.09 -19.49
C PRO A 269 -10.95 42.25 -20.98
N TYR A 270 -10.99 41.16 -21.72
CA TYR A 270 -10.93 41.20 -23.16
C TYR A 270 -12.26 41.74 -23.74
N ARG A 271 -12.18 42.78 -24.54
CA ARG A 271 -13.39 43.50 -25.03
C ARG A 271 -14.07 42.88 -26.25
N GLY A 272 -13.61 41.69 -26.63
CA GLY A 272 -14.15 40.98 -27.78
C GLY A 272 -13.57 41.47 -29.13
N SER A 273 -13.41 40.54 -30.05
CA SER A 273 -13.07 40.81 -31.46
C SER A 273 -13.52 39.62 -32.29
N GLY A 274 -14.45 39.86 -33.22
CA GLY A 274 -15.05 38.79 -34.01
C GLY A 274 -15.81 37.79 -33.13
N ASP A 275 -15.47 36.52 -33.24
CA ASP A 275 -16.12 35.42 -32.51
C ASP A 275 -15.62 35.23 -31.07
N LEU A 276 -14.66 36.05 -30.61
CA LEU A 276 -14.13 35.97 -29.26
C LEU A 276 -14.87 36.96 -28.35
N LEU A 277 -15.51 36.48 -27.30
CA LEU A 277 -16.31 37.26 -26.39
C LEU A 277 -15.54 37.80 -25.20
N ASP A 278 -14.70 36.96 -24.60
CA ASP A 278 -14.01 37.22 -23.34
C ASP A 278 -12.62 36.56 -23.22
N ASN A 279 -12.04 36.63 -22.02
CA ASN A 279 -10.75 36.02 -21.69
C ASN A 279 -10.79 34.50 -21.76
N TRP A 280 -11.95 33.86 -21.58
CA TRP A 280 -12.08 32.41 -21.75
C TRP A 280 -11.89 32.03 -23.23
N ASP A 281 -12.62 32.69 -24.12
CA ASP A 281 -12.51 32.43 -25.55
C ASP A 281 -11.10 32.70 -26.08
N LEU A 282 -10.49 33.81 -25.65
CA LEU A 282 -9.13 34.14 -26.04
C LEU A 282 -8.12 33.08 -25.57
N SER A 283 -8.22 32.65 -24.32
CA SER A 283 -7.29 31.65 -23.75
C SER A 283 -7.43 30.30 -24.45
N VAL A 284 -8.64 29.81 -24.67
CA VAL A 284 -8.90 28.56 -25.41
C VAL A 284 -8.46 28.68 -26.88
N LYS A 285 -8.71 29.77 -27.52
CA LYS A 285 -8.33 29.99 -28.92
C LYS A 285 -6.82 29.95 -29.11
N ARG A 286 -6.07 30.56 -28.19
CA ARG A 286 -4.61 30.53 -28.16
C ARG A 286 -4.08 29.12 -27.99
N ALA A 287 -4.65 28.39 -27.05
CA ALA A 287 -4.28 26.97 -26.85
C ALA A 287 -4.54 26.14 -28.12
N ASN A 288 -5.72 26.31 -28.74
CA ASN A 288 -6.09 25.66 -29.99
C ASN A 288 -5.12 25.97 -31.14
N THR A 289 -4.67 27.22 -31.25
CA THR A 289 -3.71 27.62 -32.30
C THR A 289 -2.40 26.86 -32.15
N ILE A 290 -1.90 26.72 -30.93
CA ILE A 290 -0.67 25.94 -30.62
C ILE A 290 -0.90 24.46 -30.90
N VAL A 291 -2.00 23.88 -30.44
CA VAL A 291 -2.35 22.46 -30.70
C VAL A 291 -2.35 22.16 -32.19
N ARG A 292 -2.97 23.04 -33.00
CA ARG A 292 -2.98 22.88 -34.45
C ARG A 292 -1.58 22.92 -35.04
N LEU A 293 -0.71 23.80 -34.53
CA LEU A 293 0.67 23.87 -34.97
C LEU A 293 1.49 22.63 -34.56
N LEU A 294 1.26 22.10 -33.35
CA LEU A 294 1.89 20.87 -32.86
C LEU A 294 1.49 19.65 -33.69
N LEU A 295 0.26 19.61 -34.20
CA LEU A 295 -0.27 18.47 -34.95
C LEU A 295 -0.04 18.56 -36.46
N ASN A 296 0.18 19.78 -37.00
CA ASN A 296 0.25 19.99 -38.43
C ASN A 296 1.55 19.43 -39.03
N GLY A 297 1.42 18.36 -39.82
CA GLY A 297 2.54 17.71 -40.49
C GLY A 297 3.49 16.94 -39.55
N THR A 298 3.05 16.59 -38.33
CA THR A 298 3.82 15.89 -37.34
C THR A 298 3.28 14.47 -37.09
N LYS A 299 4.09 13.62 -36.40
CA LYS A 299 3.69 12.26 -35.99
C LYS A 299 3.09 12.21 -34.59
N ILE A 300 2.80 13.35 -33.97
CA ILE A 300 2.17 13.42 -32.67
C ILE A 300 0.75 12.86 -32.76
N ASN A 301 0.43 11.84 -31.95
CA ASN A 301 -0.91 11.28 -31.91
C ASN A 301 -1.89 12.28 -31.27
N PRO A 302 -2.96 12.71 -31.98
CA PRO A 302 -3.93 13.70 -31.48
C PRO A 302 -4.65 13.25 -30.19
N VAL A 303 -4.80 11.95 -29.95
CA VAL A 303 -5.49 11.40 -28.76
C VAL A 303 -4.84 11.86 -27.46
N ARG A 304 -3.53 12.10 -27.45
CA ARG A 304 -2.79 12.55 -26.28
C ARG A 304 -2.65 14.07 -26.14
N VAL A 305 -3.31 14.83 -27.02
CA VAL A 305 -3.20 16.29 -27.03
C VAL A 305 -4.52 16.92 -26.62
N THR A 306 -4.47 17.79 -25.62
CA THR A 306 -5.63 18.53 -25.11
C THR A 306 -5.36 20.03 -25.19
N ALA A 307 -6.37 20.78 -25.61
CA ALA A 307 -6.37 22.24 -25.51
C ALA A 307 -7.27 22.67 -24.34
N ALA A 308 -6.80 23.58 -23.53
CA ALA A 308 -7.55 24.14 -22.40
C ALA A 308 -7.37 25.66 -22.30
N GLY A 309 -8.36 26.35 -21.76
CA GLY A 309 -8.25 27.74 -21.36
C GLY A 309 -8.44 27.88 -19.86
N ARG A 310 -7.73 28.82 -19.27
CA ARG A 310 -7.84 29.13 -17.82
C ARG A 310 -8.27 30.58 -17.58
N SER A 311 -8.46 31.36 -18.67
CA SER A 311 -8.80 32.78 -18.52
C SER A 311 -7.79 33.47 -17.60
N GLN A 312 -8.23 34.31 -16.70
CA GLN A 312 -7.47 35.05 -15.70
C GLN A 312 -7.39 34.33 -14.34
N TYR A 313 -8.05 33.20 -14.18
CA TYR A 313 -8.32 32.58 -12.87
C TYR A 313 -7.16 31.76 -12.30
N LEU A 314 -6.07 31.64 -13.05
CA LEU A 314 -4.86 30.93 -12.61
C LEU A 314 -3.61 31.81 -12.80
N PRO A 315 -3.53 32.98 -12.09
CA PRO A 315 -2.40 33.89 -12.22
C PRO A 315 -1.14 33.32 -11.58
N LEU A 316 0.01 33.50 -12.22
CA LEU A 316 1.33 33.26 -11.61
C LEU A 316 1.68 34.33 -10.58
N ASP A 317 1.26 35.56 -10.85
CA ASP A 317 1.47 36.71 -9.98
C ASP A 317 0.13 37.42 -9.78
N ARG A 318 -0.31 37.55 -8.54
CA ARG A 318 -1.61 38.14 -8.18
C ARG A 318 -1.60 39.66 -8.14
N ALA A 319 -0.43 40.29 -8.27
CA ALA A 319 -0.35 41.73 -8.31
C ALA A 319 -1.01 42.26 -9.62
N THR A 320 -1.57 43.48 -9.54
CA THR A 320 -2.20 44.13 -10.68
C THR A 320 -1.25 45.03 -11.46
N THR A 321 0.07 44.81 -11.27
CA THR A 321 1.09 45.58 -12.00
C THR A 321 1.24 45.14 -13.45
N PRO A 322 1.74 45.99 -14.35
CA PRO A 322 2.03 45.60 -15.72
C PRO A 322 2.94 44.37 -15.85
N GLU A 323 3.92 44.24 -14.97
CA GLU A 323 4.88 43.13 -14.92
C GLU A 323 4.19 41.81 -14.50
N ALA A 324 3.30 41.86 -13.49
CA ALA A 324 2.51 40.71 -13.07
C ALA A 324 1.55 40.26 -14.19
N ARG A 325 0.85 41.22 -14.79
CA ARG A 325 -0.02 40.95 -15.94
C ARG A 325 0.73 40.33 -17.12
N GLN A 326 1.95 40.81 -17.39
CA GLN A 326 2.78 40.21 -18.45
C GLN A 326 3.11 38.74 -18.16
N LYS A 327 3.48 38.38 -16.92
CA LYS A 327 3.71 36.98 -16.51
C LYS A 327 2.45 36.14 -16.61
N ASN A 328 1.29 36.72 -16.29
CA ASN A 328 0.02 36.01 -16.34
C ASN A 328 -0.43 35.72 -17.77
N ARG A 329 -0.15 36.60 -18.71
CA ARG A 329 -0.41 36.40 -20.14
C ARG A 329 0.60 35.43 -20.72
N ARG A 330 0.28 34.15 -20.66
CA ARG A 330 1.16 33.06 -21.10
C ARG A 330 0.36 31.91 -21.71
N THR A 331 1.06 31.01 -22.35
CA THR A 331 0.54 29.69 -22.67
C THR A 331 1.50 28.65 -22.10
N GLU A 332 0.97 27.65 -21.48
CA GLU A 332 1.73 26.54 -20.91
C GLU A 332 1.50 25.28 -21.73
N ILE A 333 2.59 24.59 -22.09
CA ILE A 333 2.54 23.23 -22.61
C ILE A 333 2.93 22.33 -21.47
N ILE A 334 1.96 21.56 -20.98
CA ILE A 334 2.08 20.70 -19.81
C ILE A 334 2.24 19.27 -20.30
N LEU A 335 3.39 18.68 -19.98
CA LEU A 335 3.71 17.30 -20.33
C LEU A 335 3.47 16.43 -19.10
N THR A 336 2.56 15.50 -19.22
CA THR A 336 2.14 14.62 -18.13
C THR A 336 2.38 13.17 -18.54
N PRO A 337 3.02 12.33 -17.69
CA PRO A 337 3.18 10.91 -17.99
C PRO A 337 1.81 10.24 -18.09
N ASN A 338 1.69 9.25 -18.95
CA ASN A 338 0.50 8.42 -18.97
C ASN A 338 0.45 7.55 -17.71
N MET A 339 -0.59 7.77 -16.90
CA MET A 339 -0.78 7.09 -15.61
C MET A 339 -1.64 5.81 -15.73
N ASP A 340 -2.09 5.44 -16.94
CA ASP A 340 -3.06 4.36 -17.12
C ASP A 340 -2.55 3.00 -16.60
N GLU A 341 -1.25 2.73 -16.75
CA GLU A 341 -0.65 1.51 -16.22
C GLU A 341 -0.55 1.52 -14.68
N LEU A 342 -0.26 2.68 -14.12
CA LEU A 342 -0.17 2.85 -12.66
C LEU A 342 -1.56 2.72 -12.03
N LEU A 343 -2.58 3.32 -12.65
CA LEU A 343 -3.97 3.21 -12.19
C LEU A 343 -4.54 1.80 -12.28
N LYS A 344 -4.04 0.95 -13.20
CA LYS A 344 -4.42 -0.47 -13.26
C LYS A 344 -3.89 -1.28 -12.08
N LEU A 345 -2.75 -0.90 -11.52
CA LEU A 345 -2.18 -1.56 -10.34
C LEU A 345 -2.84 -1.13 -9.02
N LEU A 346 -3.52 0.01 -9.01
CA LEU A 346 -4.22 0.51 -7.82
C LEU A 346 -5.66 -0.05 -7.71
N LYS A 347 -6.12 -0.77 -8.72
CA LYS A 347 -7.41 -1.48 -8.74
C LYS A 347 -7.24 -2.93 -8.33
#